data_c7644064af9afc032b0e7081dc0e620c
#
_entry.id   c7644064af9afc032b0e7081dc0e620c
#
_cell.length_a   1.000
_cell.length_b   1.000
_cell.length_c   1.000
_cell.angle_alpha   90.00
_cell.angle_beta   90.00
_cell.angle_gamma   90.00
#
_symmetry.space_group_name_H-M   'P 1'
#
loop_
_entity.id
_entity.type
_entity.pdbx_description
1 polymer ?
#
loop_
_entity_poly.entity_id
_entity_poly.type
_entity_poly.pdbx_seq_one_letter_code
_entity_poly.pdbx_strand_id
1 'polypeptide(L)'
;IRTDSSHTKARIISISTARVSELLEEGNIVIAAGFQGIDENYDITTLGRGGSDTTAVALAAVLQADACEIYTDVDGVYTTDPRVLPEARRVRQVCYDEMLELASLGAGVMHSRSIEFAKKFNVAIHVRSSATDIPGTVIAAEPEIEGQSVSGAAVTKYEARITVKDVPDVPGTSHEIFSRIALRKVTVCLLYTSDAADERLSV
;
A
#
# COMPACT_ATOMS: atom_id res chain seq x y z
N ILE A 1 -6.08 -14.92 12.28
CA ILE A 1 -6.12 -14.53 10.88
C ILE A 1 -5.95 -15.77 10.03
N ARG A 2 -6.94 -16.07 9.15
CA ARG A 2 -6.85 -17.14 8.17
C ARG A 2 -6.37 -16.60 6.84
N THR A 3 -5.49 -17.35 6.20
CA THR A 3 -4.87 -16.98 4.92
C THR A 3 -4.95 -18.13 3.92
N ASP A 4 -4.62 -17.84 2.66
CA ASP A 4 -4.27 -18.88 1.70
C ASP A 4 -2.90 -19.50 2.01
N SER A 5 -2.55 -20.59 1.31
CA SER A 5 -1.30 -21.35 1.53
C SER A 5 -0.08 -20.77 0.81
N SER A 6 -0.11 -19.50 0.43
CA SER A 6 1.01 -18.82 -0.25
C SER A 6 2.03 -18.29 0.77
N HIS A 7 2.81 -19.18 1.41
CA HIS A 7 3.58 -18.95 2.63
C HIS A 7 4.34 -17.64 2.78
N THR A 8 4.88 -17.03 1.74
CA THR A 8 5.65 -15.78 1.85
C THR A 8 4.91 -14.54 1.36
N LYS A 9 3.73 -14.71 0.78
CA LYS A 9 2.88 -13.66 0.21
C LYS A 9 1.40 -13.98 0.43
N ALA A 10 1.08 -14.55 1.58
CA ALA A 10 -0.25 -15.02 1.91
C ALA A 10 -1.28 -13.88 1.86
N ARG A 11 -2.49 -14.22 1.43
CA ARG A 11 -3.62 -13.31 1.41
C ARG A 11 -4.56 -13.62 2.56
N ILE A 12 -5.03 -12.59 3.23
CA ILE A 12 -6.02 -12.72 4.30
C ILE A 12 -7.35 -13.15 3.67
N ILE A 13 -7.89 -14.27 4.12
CA ILE A 13 -9.20 -14.79 3.73
C ILE A 13 -10.24 -14.36 4.73
N SER A 14 -9.96 -14.52 6.03
CA SER A 14 -10.86 -14.13 7.11
C SER A 14 -10.13 -13.83 8.40
N ILE A 15 -10.78 -13.04 9.26
CA ILE A 15 -10.30 -12.75 10.60
C ILE A 15 -11.43 -13.09 11.59
N SER A 16 -11.14 -13.95 12.55
CA SER A 16 -12.05 -14.21 13.66
C SER A 16 -11.80 -13.18 14.77
N THR A 17 -12.81 -12.39 15.11
CA THR A 17 -12.70 -11.31 16.09
C THR A 17 -13.40 -11.63 17.42
N ALA A 18 -14.22 -12.69 17.49
CA ALA A 18 -15.05 -12.98 18.66
C ALA A 18 -14.29 -12.89 19.98
N ARG A 19 -13.12 -13.57 20.07
CA ARG A 19 -12.31 -13.54 21.31
C ARG A 19 -11.66 -12.17 21.54
N VAL A 20 -11.30 -11.45 20.49
CA VAL A 20 -10.73 -10.10 20.63
C VAL A 20 -11.78 -9.13 21.12
N SER A 21 -12.97 -9.14 20.52
CA SER A 21 -14.09 -8.29 20.93
C SER A 21 -14.50 -8.53 22.39
N GLU A 22 -14.65 -9.78 22.80
CA GLU A 22 -14.95 -10.16 24.18
C GLU A 22 -13.92 -9.55 25.17
N LEU A 23 -12.64 -9.72 24.90
CA LEU A 23 -11.57 -9.19 25.74
C LEU A 23 -11.56 -7.65 25.80
N LEU A 24 -11.83 -7.00 24.68
CA LEU A 24 -11.93 -5.53 24.62
C LEU A 24 -13.14 -5.02 25.41
N GLU A 25 -14.30 -5.69 25.32
CA GLU A 25 -15.49 -5.37 26.09
C GLU A 25 -15.27 -5.55 27.61
N GLU A 26 -14.44 -6.50 28.01
CA GLU A 26 -14.00 -6.68 29.41
C GLU A 26 -12.98 -5.60 29.87
N GLY A 27 -12.57 -4.67 28.97
CA GLY A 27 -11.60 -3.61 29.28
C GLY A 27 -10.13 -4.05 29.19
N ASN A 28 -9.83 -5.18 28.56
CA ASN A 28 -8.46 -5.65 28.39
C ASN A 28 -7.78 -4.95 27.23
N ILE A 29 -6.44 -4.87 27.27
CA ILE A 29 -5.58 -4.53 26.16
C ILE A 29 -5.17 -5.80 25.45
N VAL A 30 -5.49 -5.91 24.15
CA VAL A 30 -5.22 -7.10 23.35
C VAL A 30 -3.97 -6.86 22.48
N ILE A 31 -2.97 -7.71 22.62
CA ILE A 31 -1.78 -7.71 21.77
C ILE A 31 -1.93 -8.81 20.71
N ALA A 32 -2.02 -8.42 19.46
CA ALA A 32 -2.11 -9.34 18.33
C ALA A 32 -0.80 -9.36 17.53
N ALA A 33 -0.24 -10.55 17.29
CA ALA A 33 0.93 -10.70 16.44
C ALA A 33 0.53 -10.39 14.98
N GLY A 34 1.20 -9.39 14.39
CA GLY A 34 1.04 -9.03 12.99
C GLY A 34 1.90 -9.88 12.06
N PHE A 35 1.83 -9.61 10.75
CA PHE A 35 2.65 -10.22 9.70
C PHE A 35 2.32 -11.68 9.37
N GLN A 36 1.63 -12.41 10.20
CA GLN A 36 1.39 -13.85 10.09
C GLN A 36 -0.09 -14.21 10.13
N GLY A 37 -0.39 -15.40 9.61
CA GLY A 37 -1.67 -16.07 9.69
C GLY A 37 -1.51 -17.57 9.69
N ILE A 38 -2.61 -18.27 9.54
CA ILE A 38 -2.65 -19.73 9.38
C ILE A 38 -3.47 -20.09 8.15
N ASP A 39 -3.05 -21.11 7.44
CA ASP A 39 -3.80 -21.66 6.30
C ASP A 39 -4.85 -22.70 6.74
N GLU A 40 -5.44 -23.40 5.78
CA GLU A 40 -6.44 -24.42 6.02
C GLU A 40 -5.91 -25.65 6.77
N ASN A 41 -4.60 -25.93 6.64
CA ASN A 41 -3.90 -27.01 7.30
C ASN A 41 -3.36 -26.62 8.70
N TYR A 42 -3.62 -25.40 9.12
CA TYR A 42 -3.06 -24.78 10.34
C TYR A 42 -1.55 -24.53 10.29
N ASP A 43 -0.98 -24.53 9.10
CA ASP A 43 0.40 -24.13 8.90
C ASP A 43 0.54 -22.60 8.98
N ILE A 44 1.62 -22.14 9.63
CA ILE A 44 1.89 -20.71 9.76
C ILE A 44 2.29 -20.13 8.40
N THR A 45 1.60 -19.09 8.00
CA THR A 45 1.88 -18.34 6.78
C THR A 45 2.36 -16.93 7.10
N THR A 46 3.04 -16.26 6.17
CA THR A 46 3.43 -14.86 6.32
C THR A 46 2.85 -14.02 5.19
N LEU A 47 2.42 -12.81 5.54
CA LEU A 47 1.79 -11.90 4.60
C LEU A 47 2.79 -11.21 3.67
N GLY A 48 4.10 -11.35 3.94
CA GLY A 48 5.16 -10.73 3.18
C GLY A 48 5.38 -9.26 3.58
N ARG A 49 6.08 -8.52 2.72
CA ARG A 49 6.46 -7.13 3.01
C ARG A 49 5.22 -6.25 3.27
N GLY A 50 5.27 -5.38 4.28
CA GLY A 50 4.13 -4.59 4.72
C GLY A 50 3.01 -5.40 5.38
N GLY A 51 3.30 -6.65 5.77
CA GLY A 51 2.31 -7.54 6.37
C GLY A 51 1.82 -7.08 7.74
N SER A 52 2.65 -6.40 8.53
CA SER A 52 2.24 -5.83 9.82
C SER A 52 1.21 -4.72 9.63
N ASP A 53 1.47 -3.80 8.70
CA ASP A 53 0.56 -2.70 8.36
C ASP A 53 -0.75 -3.25 7.81
N THR A 54 -0.66 -4.26 6.93
CA THR A 54 -1.85 -4.95 6.39
C THR A 54 -2.65 -5.61 7.50
N THR A 55 -1.98 -6.22 8.49
CA THR A 55 -2.64 -6.82 9.65
C THR A 55 -3.35 -5.77 10.50
N ALA A 56 -2.69 -4.64 10.78
CA ALA A 56 -3.25 -3.55 11.58
C ALA A 56 -4.51 -2.98 10.91
N VAL A 57 -4.43 -2.66 9.63
CA VAL A 57 -5.57 -2.13 8.87
C VAL A 57 -6.71 -3.14 8.79
N ALA A 58 -6.40 -4.43 8.59
CA ALA A 58 -7.41 -5.47 8.54
C ALA A 58 -8.12 -5.66 9.89
N LEU A 59 -7.38 -5.60 11.01
CA LEU A 59 -7.98 -5.63 12.35
C LEU A 59 -8.83 -4.40 12.61
N ALA A 60 -8.35 -3.21 12.27
CA ALA A 60 -9.11 -1.97 12.41
C ALA A 60 -10.44 -2.03 11.63
N ALA A 61 -10.41 -2.57 10.41
CA ALA A 61 -11.61 -2.74 9.59
C ALA A 61 -12.65 -3.67 10.22
N VAL A 62 -12.23 -4.86 10.67
CA VAL A 62 -13.17 -5.87 11.19
C VAL A 62 -13.64 -5.57 12.62
N LEU A 63 -12.85 -4.83 13.41
CA LEU A 63 -13.21 -4.37 14.74
C LEU A 63 -13.95 -3.03 14.73
N GLN A 64 -14.08 -2.40 13.56
CA GLN A 64 -14.64 -1.04 13.43
C GLN A 64 -13.97 -0.06 14.39
N ALA A 65 -12.63 -0.09 14.42
CA ALA A 65 -11.84 0.73 15.32
C ALA A 65 -11.98 2.23 14.96
N ASP A 66 -11.96 3.09 15.96
CA ASP A 66 -12.05 4.54 15.81
C ASP A 66 -10.81 5.12 15.08
N ALA A 67 -9.66 4.49 15.22
CA ALA A 67 -8.40 4.88 14.59
C ALA A 67 -7.52 3.66 14.29
N CYS A 68 -6.73 3.76 13.22
CA CYS A 68 -5.65 2.83 12.90
C CYS A 68 -4.33 3.61 12.89
N GLU A 69 -3.56 3.53 13.97
CA GLU A 69 -2.29 4.22 14.07
C GLU A 69 -1.13 3.29 13.71
N ILE A 70 -0.27 3.71 12.79
CA ILE A 70 0.95 3.01 12.39
C ILE A 70 2.14 3.78 12.92
N TYR A 71 2.79 3.22 13.91
CA TYR A 71 4.01 3.78 14.49
C TYR A 71 5.24 3.22 13.78
N THR A 72 6.07 4.12 13.24
CA THR A 72 7.23 3.78 12.42
C THR A 72 8.44 4.67 12.79
N ASP A 73 9.54 4.53 12.08
CA ASP A 73 10.78 5.30 12.26
C ASP A 73 10.74 6.68 11.58
N VAL A 74 9.67 6.99 10.84
CA VAL A 74 9.44 8.30 10.24
C VAL A 74 8.23 8.99 10.87
N ASP A 75 8.18 10.30 10.81
CA ASP A 75 7.14 11.12 11.45
C ASP A 75 5.96 11.46 10.54
N GLY A 76 5.82 10.76 9.42
CA GLY A 76 4.71 10.90 8.49
C GLY A 76 5.12 10.79 7.02
N VAL A 77 4.23 11.16 6.14
CA VAL A 77 4.43 11.24 4.68
C VAL A 77 4.88 12.63 4.31
N TYR A 78 5.86 12.72 3.42
CA TYR A 78 6.41 13.99 2.93
C TYR A 78 6.08 14.20 1.46
N THR A 79 6.10 15.43 1.02
CA THR A 79 5.91 15.80 -0.39
C THR A 79 6.94 15.16 -1.32
N THR A 80 8.13 14.83 -0.81
CA THR A 80 9.15 13.97 -1.40
C THR A 80 10.07 13.44 -0.30
N ASP A 81 11.05 12.60 -0.63
CA ASP A 81 12.01 12.07 0.34
C ASP A 81 12.89 13.22 0.90
N PRO A 82 12.80 13.55 2.20
CA PRO A 82 13.59 14.62 2.82
C PRO A 82 15.09 14.35 2.82
N ARG A 83 15.51 13.11 2.59
CA ARG A 83 16.95 12.76 2.42
C ARG A 83 17.48 13.17 1.05
N VAL A 84 16.57 13.36 0.08
CA VAL A 84 16.91 13.82 -1.28
C VAL A 84 16.70 15.33 -1.40
N LEU A 85 15.61 15.85 -0.85
CA LEU A 85 15.27 17.26 -0.84
C LEU A 85 14.96 17.71 0.60
N PRO A 86 15.91 18.38 1.30
CA PRO A 86 15.73 18.82 2.68
C PRO A 86 14.55 19.77 2.91
N GLU A 87 14.10 20.48 1.87
CA GLU A 87 12.97 21.39 1.89
C GLU A 87 11.60 20.66 1.77
N ALA A 88 11.61 19.33 1.65
CA ALA A 88 10.40 18.52 1.63
C ALA A 88 9.56 18.78 2.87
N ARG A 89 8.26 18.98 2.67
CA ARG A 89 7.32 19.28 3.75
C ARG A 89 6.49 18.05 4.08
N ARG A 90 6.23 17.84 5.38
CA ARG A 90 5.30 16.80 5.81
C ARG A 90 3.88 17.18 5.41
N VAL A 91 3.17 16.22 4.83
CA VAL A 91 1.76 16.32 4.46
C VAL A 91 0.92 15.98 5.70
N ARG A 92 -0.09 16.78 6.02
CA ARG A 92 -0.98 16.50 7.16
C ARG A 92 -1.97 15.40 6.84
N GLN A 93 -2.53 15.46 5.65
CA GLN A 93 -3.49 14.48 5.15
C GLN A 93 -3.24 14.22 3.66
N VAL A 94 -3.39 12.97 3.25
CA VAL A 94 -3.24 12.52 1.87
C VAL A 94 -4.37 11.52 1.57
N CYS A 95 -4.92 11.56 0.36
CA CYS A 95 -5.96 10.59 0.00
C CYS A 95 -5.34 9.21 -0.34
N TYR A 96 -6.18 8.16 -0.30
CA TYR A 96 -5.70 6.80 -0.57
C TYR A 96 -5.06 6.68 -1.96
N ASP A 97 -5.62 7.34 -2.98
CA ASP A 97 -5.12 7.25 -4.36
C ASP A 97 -3.75 7.90 -4.50
N GLU A 98 -3.58 9.10 -3.97
CA GLU A 98 -2.28 9.77 -3.95
C GLU A 98 -1.23 8.96 -3.17
N MET A 99 -1.62 8.40 -2.03
CA MET A 99 -0.71 7.57 -1.25
C MET A 99 -0.35 6.27 -1.97
N LEU A 100 -1.29 5.65 -2.70
CA LEU A 100 -1.03 4.48 -3.54
C LEU A 100 -0.04 4.77 -4.65
N GLU A 101 -0.17 5.91 -5.31
CA GLU A 101 0.78 6.35 -6.33
C GLU A 101 2.17 6.57 -5.72
N LEU A 102 2.26 7.33 -4.64
CA LEU A 102 3.52 7.56 -3.93
C LEU A 102 4.19 6.24 -3.49
N ALA A 103 3.43 5.32 -2.89
CA ALA A 103 3.93 4.02 -2.44
C ALA A 103 4.38 3.13 -3.60
N SER A 104 3.67 3.16 -4.72
CA SER A 104 4.00 2.42 -5.94
C SER A 104 5.25 2.94 -6.62
N LEU A 105 5.52 4.23 -6.49
CA LEU A 105 6.67 4.93 -7.07
C LEU A 105 7.87 5.04 -6.10
N GLY A 106 7.86 4.32 -4.99
CA GLY A 106 9.02 4.16 -4.11
C GLY A 106 9.00 4.95 -2.81
N ALA A 107 7.89 5.62 -2.46
CA ALA A 107 7.72 6.17 -1.11
C ALA A 107 7.57 5.02 -0.10
N GLY A 108 8.66 4.68 0.58
CA GLY A 108 8.79 3.49 1.42
C GLY A 108 8.09 3.56 2.78
N VAL A 109 7.28 4.58 3.05
CA VAL A 109 6.62 4.80 4.34
C VAL A 109 5.55 3.74 4.63
N MET A 110 4.75 3.41 3.62
CA MET A 110 3.68 2.40 3.69
C MET A 110 3.74 1.49 2.46
N HIS A 111 3.33 0.24 2.64
CA HIS A 111 3.21 -0.68 1.51
C HIS A 111 1.85 -0.50 0.81
N SER A 112 1.84 -0.47 -0.53
CA SER A 112 0.63 -0.24 -1.35
C SER A 112 -0.54 -1.16 -0.95
N ARG A 113 -0.25 -2.43 -0.63
CA ARG A 113 -1.26 -3.42 -0.21
C ARG A 113 -2.03 -3.02 1.04
N SER A 114 -1.38 -2.39 2.04
CA SER A 114 -2.08 -1.93 3.24
C SER A 114 -2.98 -0.73 2.94
N ILE A 115 -2.56 0.14 2.02
CA ILE A 115 -3.32 1.30 1.57
C ILE A 115 -4.54 0.87 0.74
N GLU A 116 -4.36 -0.09 -0.18
CA GLU A 116 -5.48 -0.70 -0.94
C GLU A 116 -6.53 -1.29 -0.01
N PHE A 117 -6.07 -1.97 1.04
CA PHE A 117 -6.97 -2.56 2.03
C PHE A 117 -7.70 -1.48 2.82
N ALA A 118 -6.99 -0.43 3.25
CA ALA A 118 -7.58 0.72 3.92
C ALA A 118 -8.62 1.43 3.05
N LYS A 119 -8.31 1.67 1.79
CA LYS A 119 -9.24 2.24 0.81
C LYS A 119 -10.50 1.39 0.67
N LYS A 120 -10.34 0.06 0.50
CA LYS A 120 -11.46 -0.87 0.30
C LYS A 120 -12.44 -0.88 1.48
N PHE A 121 -11.93 -0.74 2.70
CA PHE A 121 -12.74 -0.80 3.93
C PHE A 121 -12.95 0.57 4.59
N ASN A 122 -12.51 1.63 3.93
CA ASN A 122 -12.60 3.02 4.41
C ASN A 122 -12.01 3.21 5.82
N VAL A 123 -10.83 2.63 6.06
CA VAL A 123 -10.10 2.75 7.33
C VAL A 123 -9.12 3.91 7.22
N ALA A 124 -9.32 4.96 8.00
CA ALA A 124 -8.33 6.02 8.12
C ALA A 124 -7.07 5.51 8.83
N ILE A 125 -5.90 5.72 8.22
CA ILE A 125 -4.61 5.36 8.80
C ILE A 125 -3.91 6.63 9.27
N HIS A 126 -3.40 6.61 10.50
CA HIS A 126 -2.59 7.70 11.03
C HIS A 126 -1.15 7.21 11.19
N VAL A 127 -0.27 7.69 10.31
CA VAL A 127 1.17 7.36 10.33
C VAL A 127 1.87 8.31 11.27
N ARG A 128 2.58 7.76 12.27
CA ARG A 128 3.24 8.52 13.34
C ARG A 128 4.63 7.98 13.62
N SER A 129 5.50 8.84 14.16
CA SER A 129 6.80 8.38 14.68
C SER A 129 6.62 7.62 16.00
N SER A 130 7.36 6.53 16.17
CA SER A 130 7.50 5.84 17.45
C SER A 130 8.41 6.56 18.45
N ALA A 131 9.17 7.56 17.99
CA ALA A 131 10.20 8.25 18.77
C ALA A 131 9.80 9.67 19.20
N THR A 132 8.73 10.25 18.60
CA THR A 132 8.34 11.65 18.86
C THR A 132 6.82 11.79 18.93
N ASP A 133 6.35 12.84 19.62
CA ASP A 133 4.93 13.18 19.73
C ASP A 133 4.43 14.09 18.59
N ILE A 134 5.20 14.22 17.53
CA ILE A 134 4.83 15.06 16.37
C ILE A 134 3.56 14.49 15.73
N PRO A 135 2.56 15.35 15.42
CA PRO A 135 1.42 14.94 14.63
C PRO A 135 1.88 14.36 13.29
N GLY A 136 1.49 13.14 12.99
CA GLY A 136 1.89 12.43 11.80
C GLY A 136 1.15 12.89 10.54
N THR A 137 0.88 11.93 9.66
CA THR A 137 0.06 12.09 8.44
C THR A 137 -1.15 11.19 8.53
N VAL A 138 -2.33 11.72 8.21
CA VAL A 138 -3.56 10.94 8.06
C VAL A 138 -3.75 10.53 6.60
N ILE A 139 -3.99 9.25 6.37
CA ILE A 139 -4.35 8.70 5.05
C ILE A 139 -5.85 8.36 5.12
N ALA A 140 -6.68 9.04 4.33
CA ALA A 140 -8.13 8.90 4.36
C ALA A 140 -8.74 9.05 2.96
N ALA A 141 -10.07 9.01 2.86
CA ALA A 141 -10.75 9.11 1.56
C ALA A 141 -10.62 10.49 0.91
N GLU A 142 -10.60 11.55 1.70
CA GLU A 142 -10.57 12.93 1.22
C GLU A 142 -9.18 13.54 1.31
N PRO A 143 -8.75 14.36 0.34
CA PRO A 143 -7.50 15.12 0.42
C PRO A 143 -7.64 16.29 1.41
N GLU A 144 -6.51 16.80 1.91
CA GLU A 144 -6.48 17.98 2.80
C GLU A 144 -6.99 19.26 2.10
N ILE A 145 -6.69 19.39 0.82
CA ILE A 145 -7.03 20.58 0.03
C ILE A 145 -7.53 20.15 -1.35
N GLU A 146 -8.76 20.45 -1.66
CA GLU A 146 -9.29 20.31 -3.01
C GLU A 146 -8.58 21.26 -3.98
N GLY A 147 -8.11 20.76 -5.11
CA GLY A 147 -7.56 21.57 -6.21
C GLY A 147 -6.06 21.75 -6.23
N GLN A 148 -5.27 21.09 -5.38
CA GLN A 148 -3.82 21.01 -5.60
C GLN A 148 -3.50 20.07 -6.78
N SER A 149 -2.86 20.63 -7.81
CA SER A 149 -2.48 19.86 -9.01
C SER A 149 -1.36 18.84 -8.74
N VAL A 150 -0.53 19.03 -7.73
CA VAL A 150 0.60 18.16 -7.35
C VAL A 150 0.70 18.09 -5.83
N SER A 151 0.49 16.91 -5.26
CA SER A 151 0.56 16.67 -3.81
C SER A 151 1.94 16.20 -3.36
N GLY A 152 2.70 15.58 -4.25
CA GLY A 152 4.04 15.07 -3.95
C GLY A 152 4.73 14.47 -5.16
N ALA A 153 5.98 14.05 -4.98
CA ALA A 153 6.79 13.36 -5.97
C ALA A 153 7.60 12.24 -5.34
N ALA A 154 7.64 11.09 -5.98
CA ALA A 154 8.49 9.96 -5.57
C ALA A 154 9.49 9.64 -6.68
N VAL A 155 10.67 9.13 -6.28
CA VAL A 155 11.73 8.74 -7.21
C VAL A 155 12.07 7.29 -7.03
N THR A 156 11.98 6.51 -8.09
CA THR A 156 12.50 5.14 -8.15
C THR A 156 13.84 5.12 -8.87
N LYS A 157 14.82 4.43 -8.30
CA LYS A 157 16.18 4.34 -8.85
C LYS A 157 16.47 3.01 -9.57
N TYR A 158 15.63 2.02 -9.39
CA TYR A 158 15.91 0.63 -9.82
C TYR A 158 14.80 0.07 -10.69
N GLU A 159 14.31 0.86 -11.61
CA GLU A 159 13.30 0.45 -12.58
C GLU A 159 13.88 0.42 -13.99
N ALA A 160 13.37 -0.51 -14.81
CA ALA A 160 13.65 -0.57 -16.22
C ALA A 160 12.38 -0.26 -17.00
N ARG A 161 12.50 0.63 -17.98
CA ARG A 161 11.43 0.90 -18.94
C ARG A 161 11.62 -0.01 -20.17
N ILE A 162 10.58 -0.75 -20.52
CA ILE A 162 10.53 -1.55 -21.75
C ILE A 162 9.44 -0.99 -22.64
N THR A 163 9.79 -0.59 -23.86
CA THR A 163 8.84 -0.14 -24.86
C THR A 163 8.68 -1.24 -25.91
N VAL A 164 7.46 -1.74 -26.08
CA VAL A 164 7.12 -2.68 -27.16
C VAL A 164 6.44 -1.88 -28.26
N LYS A 165 7.07 -1.84 -29.43
CA LYS A 165 6.55 -1.12 -30.61
C LYS A 165 5.82 -2.07 -31.55
N ASP A 166 4.97 -1.49 -32.40
CA ASP A 166 4.24 -2.21 -33.45
C ASP A 166 3.41 -3.38 -32.93
N VAL A 167 2.80 -3.18 -31.75
CA VAL A 167 1.92 -4.19 -31.16
C VAL A 167 0.64 -4.27 -31.98
N PRO A 168 0.31 -5.45 -32.57
CA PRO A 168 -0.92 -5.57 -33.34
C PRO A 168 -2.15 -5.34 -32.46
N ASP A 169 -3.09 -4.54 -32.94
CA ASP A 169 -4.38 -4.34 -32.28
C ASP A 169 -5.33 -5.53 -32.57
N VAL A 170 -4.97 -6.68 -32.01
CA VAL A 170 -5.72 -7.94 -32.12
C VAL A 170 -6.04 -8.45 -30.72
N PRO A 171 -7.27 -8.92 -30.47
CA PRO A 171 -7.63 -9.50 -29.18
C PRO A 171 -6.67 -10.61 -28.77
N GLY A 172 -6.14 -10.51 -27.52
CA GLY A 172 -5.21 -11.49 -26.95
C GLY A 172 -3.73 -11.10 -26.97
N THR A 173 -3.29 -10.10 -27.76
CA THR A 173 -1.87 -9.68 -27.82
C THR A 173 -1.34 -9.24 -26.46
N SER A 174 -2.08 -8.41 -25.75
CA SER A 174 -1.70 -7.98 -24.39
C SER A 174 -1.58 -9.17 -23.44
N HIS A 175 -2.52 -10.11 -23.53
CA HIS A 175 -2.47 -11.33 -22.71
C HIS A 175 -1.19 -12.15 -22.97
N GLU A 176 -0.78 -12.29 -24.23
CA GLU A 176 0.44 -13.03 -24.56
C GLU A 176 1.69 -12.33 -23.99
N ILE A 177 1.80 -11.02 -24.13
CA ILE A 177 2.91 -10.25 -23.58
C ILE A 177 3.01 -10.41 -22.07
N PHE A 178 1.90 -10.16 -21.35
CA PHE A 178 1.89 -10.23 -19.89
C PHE A 178 2.05 -11.65 -19.36
N SER A 179 1.54 -12.66 -20.04
CA SER A 179 1.74 -14.06 -19.67
C SER A 179 3.21 -14.44 -19.71
N ARG A 180 3.96 -14.00 -20.71
CA ARG A 180 5.41 -14.26 -20.81
C ARG A 180 6.19 -13.56 -19.70
N ILE A 181 5.82 -12.34 -19.34
CA ILE A 181 6.42 -11.58 -18.22
C ILE A 181 6.12 -12.29 -16.89
N ALA A 182 4.87 -12.70 -16.68
CA ALA A 182 4.42 -13.38 -15.47
C ALA A 182 5.14 -14.72 -15.26
N LEU A 183 5.33 -15.53 -16.33
CA LEU A 183 6.10 -16.77 -16.29
C LEU A 183 7.54 -16.58 -15.81
N ARG A 184 8.12 -15.39 -16.06
CA ARG A 184 9.47 -15.02 -15.59
C ARG A 184 9.46 -14.41 -14.19
N LYS A 185 8.29 -14.32 -13.54
CA LYS A 185 8.08 -13.71 -12.21
C LYS A 185 8.58 -12.26 -12.13
N VAL A 186 8.53 -11.53 -13.24
CA VAL A 186 8.86 -10.10 -13.29
C VAL A 186 7.62 -9.30 -12.89
N THR A 187 7.78 -8.39 -11.94
CA THR A 187 6.70 -7.49 -11.52
C THR A 187 6.63 -6.30 -12.48
N VAL A 188 5.43 -6.02 -13.00
CA VAL A 188 5.14 -4.80 -13.77
C VAL A 188 4.46 -3.81 -12.85
N CYS A 189 5.08 -2.66 -12.63
CA CYS A 189 4.57 -1.62 -11.73
C CYS A 189 3.62 -0.66 -12.47
N LEU A 190 3.97 -0.26 -13.67
CA LEU A 190 3.22 0.72 -14.47
C LEU A 190 3.12 0.27 -15.91
N LEU A 191 1.97 0.54 -16.52
CA LEU A 191 1.72 0.33 -17.93
C LEU A 191 1.23 1.65 -18.54
N TYR A 192 1.94 2.11 -19.57
CA TYR A 192 1.49 3.22 -20.39
C TYR A 192 1.19 2.71 -21.79
N THR A 193 0.07 3.11 -22.33
CA THR A 193 -0.23 2.98 -23.76
C THR A 193 -0.09 4.36 -24.40
N SER A 194 0.80 4.52 -25.38
CA SER A 194 0.87 5.73 -26.19
C SER A 194 0.24 5.47 -27.55
N ASP A 195 -0.58 6.40 -28.03
CA ASP A 195 -1.00 6.40 -29.43
C ASP A 195 0.16 6.91 -30.27
N ALA A 196 0.37 6.34 -31.45
CA ALA A 196 1.47 6.68 -32.35
C ALA A 196 1.49 8.17 -32.78
N ALA A 197 0.45 8.92 -32.47
CA ALA A 197 0.36 10.36 -32.69
C ALA A 197 1.15 11.19 -31.68
N ASP A 198 1.37 10.69 -30.43
CA ASP A 198 2.03 11.43 -29.34
C ASP A 198 3.58 11.34 -29.40
N GLU A 199 4.14 10.40 -30.16
CA GLU A 199 5.61 10.23 -30.26
C GLU A 199 6.31 11.32 -31.11
N ARG A 200 5.56 12.23 -31.74
CA ARG A 200 6.14 13.30 -32.59
C ARG A 200 6.49 14.60 -31.87
N LEU A 201 6.28 14.68 -30.57
CA LEU A 201 6.50 15.90 -29.76
C LEU A 201 7.68 15.82 -28.80
N SER A 202 8.52 14.81 -28.85
CA SER A 202 9.78 14.76 -28.07
C SER A 202 10.98 15.01 -28.97
N VAL A 203 11.30 16.28 -29.17
CA VAL A 203 12.63 16.75 -29.65
C VAL A 203 13.29 17.45 -28.47
#